data_d632b54b57bf37cf0e0a36eed25c9198
#
_entry.id   d632b54b57bf37cf0e0a36eed25c9198
#
_cell.length_a   1.000
_cell.length_b   1.000
_cell.length_c   1.000
_cell.angle_alpha   90.00
_cell.angle_beta   90.00
_cell.angle_gamma   90.00
#
_symmetry.space_group_name_H-M   'P 1'
#
loop_
_entity.id
_entity.type
_entity.pdbx_description
1 polymer ?
#
loop_
_entity_poly.entity_id
_entity_poly.type
_entity_poly.pdbx_seq_one_letter_code
_entity_poly.pdbx_strand_id
1 'polypeptide(L)'
;LSYVLVCVYILIVMMLVAVTMQYAYIYHVAREQQNETQLKLDSYVTRYAVGKYDALKQGEPWETYIDSSDLVGGAYTALGFPQNHGGVVEVEGKYVMDRPSITSVANDGFGVCAVYEIRIPFELFDREIAEITVPVTVVSQYKLK
;
A
#
# COMPACT_ATOMS: atom_id res chain seq x y z
N LEU A 1 36.73 36.23 5.30
CA LEU A 1 35.47 36.05 6.07
C LEU A 1 34.25 35.87 5.19
N SER A 2 34.12 36.67 4.09
CA SER A 2 32.98 36.58 3.17
C SER A 2 32.97 35.25 2.41
N TYR A 3 34.13 34.66 2.09
CA TYR A 3 34.22 33.38 1.39
C TYR A 3 33.74 32.23 2.27
N VAL A 4 34.10 32.22 3.55
CA VAL A 4 33.65 31.19 4.50
C VAL A 4 32.12 31.25 4.65
N LEU A 5 31.57 32.46 4.75
CA LEU A 5 30.13 32.66 4.88
C LEU A 5 29.38 32.16 3.64
N VAL A 6 29.91 32.47 2.45
CA VAL A 6 29.36 32.00 1.18
C VAL A 6 29.42 30.46 1.09
N CYS A 7 30.55 29.85 1.49
CA CYS A 7 30.67 28.37 1.49
C CYS A 7 29.66 27.72 2.43
N VAL A 8 29.50 28.30 3.64
CA VAL A 8 28.51 27.79 4.60
C VAL A 8 27.09 27.90 4.05
N TYR A 9 26.78 29.03 3.41
CA TYR A 9 25.48 29.26 2.79
C TYR A 9 25.19 28.22 1.70
N ILE A 10 26.17 27.97 0.82
CA ILE A 10 26.05 26.98 -0.25
C ILE A 10 25.82 25.59 0.33
N LEU A 11 26.53 25.20 1.38
CA LEU A 11 26.36 23.91 2.03
C LEU A 11 24.94 23.76 2.61
N ILE A 12 24.43 24.80 3.26
CA ILE A 12 23.07 24.78 3.81
C ILE A 12 22.04 24.61 2.70
N VAL A 13 22.18 25.34 1.59
CA VAL A 13 21.29 25.24 0.44
C VAL A 13 21.34 23.85 -0.16
N MET A 14 22.54 23.27 -0.31
CA MET A 14 22.69 21.90 -0.84
C MET A 14 22.03 20.88 0.07
N MET A 15 22.16 21.01 1.38
CA MET A 15 21.50 20.12 2.33
C MET A 15 19.97 20.22 2.23
N LEU A 16 19.44 21.43 2.11
CA LEU A 16 18.00 21.63 1.96
C LEU A 16 17.48 21.00 0.69
N VAL A 17 18.20 21.14 -0.41
CA VAL A 17 17.84 20.53 -1.69
C VAL A 17 17.85 19.00 -1.57
N ALA A 18 18.88 18.43 -0.95
CA ALA A 18 19.00 16.99 -0.77
C ALA A 18 17.84 16.44 0.07
N VAL A 19 17.49 17.08 1.18
CA VAL A 19 16.37 16.69 2.03
C VAL A 19 15.05 16.79 1.27
N THR A 20 14.85 17.84 0.50
CA THR A 20 13.64 18.01 -0.31
C THR A 20 13.50 16.91 -1.35
N MET A 21 14.60 16.54 -2.02
CA MET A 21 14.61 15.47 -3.00
C MET A 21 14.29 14.11 -2.37
N GLN A 22 14.84 13.84 -1.19
CA GLN A 22 14.52 12.61 -0.45
C GLN A 22 13.06 12.55 -0.03
N TYR A 23 12.53 13.66 0.45
CA TYR A 23 11.12 13.74 0.82
C TYR A 23 10.21 13.46 -0.39
N ALA A 24 10.53 14.08 -1.54
CA ALA A 24 9.77 13.86 -2.77
C ALA A 24 9.86 12.40 -3.23
N TYR A 25 11.03 11.79 -3.11
CA TYR A 25 11.23 10.37 -3.44
C TYR A 25 10.38 9.47 -2.56
N ILE A 26 10.38 9.69 -1.25
CA ILE A 26 9.60 8.91 -0.29
C ILE A 26 8.11 9.04 -0.58
N TYR A 27 7.65 10.26 -0.84
CA TYR A 27 6.25 10.51 -1.19
C TYR A 27 5.86 9.76 -2.46
N HIS A 28 6.72 9.80 -3.47
CA HIS A 28 6.49 9.13 -4.75
C HIS A 28 6.43 7.60 -4.58
N VAL A 29 7.37 7.02 -3.84
CA VAL A 29 7.40 5.59 -3.56
C VAL A 29 6.15 5.15 -2.80
N ALA A 30 5.75 5.91 -1.78
CA ALA A 30 4.56 5.60 -0.99
C ALA A 30 3.30 5.61 -1.85
N ARG A 31 3.17 6.63 -2.70
CA ARG A 31 2.00 6.77 -3.58
C ARG A 31 1.96 5.69 -4.66
N GLU A 32 3.10 5.37 -5.25
CA GLU A 32 3.21 4.30 -6.24
C GLU A 32 2.83 2.96 -5.62
N GLN A 33 3.31 2.68 -4.42
CA GLN A 33 2.99 1.45 -3.70
C GLN A 33 1.49 1.39 -3.37
N GLN A 34 0.90 2.50 -2.94
CA GLN A 34 -0.54 2.57 -2.68
C GLN A 34 -1.36 2.28 -3.94
N ASN A 35 -0.97 2.87 -5.06
CA ASN A 35 -1.63 2.64 -6.34
C ASN A 35 -1.50 1.19 -6.80
N GLU A 36 -0.32 0.59 -6.63
CA GLU A 36 -0.09 -0.82 -6.96
C GLU A 36 -0.97 -1.73 -6.12
N THR A 37 -1.08 -1.48 -4.82
CA THR A 37 -1.94 -2.24 -3.92
C THR A 37 -3.40 -2.07 -4.32
N GLN A 38 -3.82 -0.86 -4.65
CA GLN A 38 -5.18 -0.58 -5.11
C GLN A 38 -5.50 -1.40 -6.36
N LEU A 39 -4.60 -1.43 -7.34
CA LEU A 39 -4.79 -2.21 -8.57
C LEU A 39 -4.88 -3.70 -8.29
N LYS A 40 -4.04 -4.22 -7.41
CA LYS A 40 -4.06 -5.63 -7.04
C LYS A 40 -5.39 -6.01 -6.36
N LEU A 41 -5.84 -5.19 -5.42
CA LEU A 41 -7.10 -5.43 -4.73
C LEU A 41 -8.30 -5.28 -5.66
N ASP A 42 -8.31 -4.25 -6.51
CA ASP A 42 -9.39 -4.05 -7.48
C ASP A 42 -9.48 -5.23 -8.46
N SER A 43 -8.35 -5.71 -8.93
CA SER A 43 -8.29 -6.90 -9.80
C SER A 43 -8.80 -8.14 -9.07
N TYR A 44 -8.41 -8.31 -7.82
CA TYR A 44 -8.84 -9.45 -7.01
C TYR A 44 -10.34 -9.43 -6.76
N VAL A 45 -10.87 -8.27 -6.32
CA VAL A 45 -12.30 -8.11 -6.03
C VAL A 45 -13.13 -8.32 -7.28
N THR A 46 -12.68 -7.79 -8.42
CA THR A 46 -13.35 -7.97 -9.71
C THR A 46 -13.39 -9.44 -10.12
N ARG A 47 -12.26 -10.16 -9.98
CA ARG A 47 -12.23 -11.60 -10.29
C ARG A 47 -13.13 -12.41 -9.38
N TYR A 48 -13.17 -12.04 -8.09
CA TYR A 48 -14.04 -12.69 -7.14
C TYR A 48 -15.52 -12.46 -7.52
N ALA A 49 -15.87 -11.24 -7.91
CA ALA A 49 -17.20 -10.89 -8.35
C ALA A 49 -17.61 -11.68 -9.59
N VAL A 50 -16.73 -11.80 -10.57
CA VAL A 50 -16.97 -12.58 -11.79
C VAL A 50 -17.22 -14.05 -11.45
N GLY A 51 -16.44 -14.62 -10.53
CA GLY A 51 -16.63 -16.00 -10.08
C GLY A 51 -17.96 -16.24 -9.36
N LYS A 52 -18.56 -15.20 -8.80
CA LYS A 52 -19.85 -15.29 -8.11
C LYS A 52 -20.98 -14.67 -8.91
N TYR A 53 -20.74 -14.30 -10.15
CA TYR A 53 -21.69 -13.55 -10.97
C TYR A 53 -23.02 -14.27 -11.14
N ASP A 54 -23.02 -15.56 -11.42
CA ASP A 54 -24.23 -16.34 -11.63
C ASP A 54 -25.13 -16.33 -10.38
N ALA A 55 -24.51 -16.46 -9.20
CA ALA A 55 -25.23 -16.42 -7.94
C ALA A 55 -25.84 -15.03 -7.70
N LEU A 56 -25.08 -13.98 -7.96
CA LEU A 56 -25.54 -12.60 -7.80
C LEU A 56 -26.67 -12.27 -8.79
N LYS A 57 -26.59 -12.81 -9.99
CA LYS A 57 -27.60 -12.58 -11.05
C LYS A 57 -28.94 -13.20 -10.72
N GLN A 58 -28.97 -14.25 -9.94
CA GLN A 58 -30.23 -14.91 -9.55
C GLN A 58 -31.06 -14.12 -8.54
N GLY A 59 -30.55 -12.99 -8.08
CA GLY A 59 -31.28 -12.11 -7.18
C GLY A 59 -31.34 -12.56 -5.73
N GLU A 60 -30.59 -13.59 -5.37
CA GLU A 60 -30.46 -14.02 -3.99
C GLU A 60 -29.53 -13.10 -3.22
N PRO A 61 -29.67 -13.01 -1.87
CA PRO A 61 -28.77 -12.19 -1.08
C PRO A 61 -27.30 -12.59 -1.30
N TRP A 62 -26.48 -11.62 -1.64
CA TRP A 62 -25.07 -11.88 -1.93
C TRP A 62 -24.31 -12.44 -0.70
N GLU A 63 -24.79 -12.12 0.49
CA GLU A 63 -24.23 -12.61 1.76
C GLU A 63 -24.27 -14.15 1.85
N THR A 64 -25.21 -14.78 1.16
CA THR A 64 -25.33 -16.25 1.13
C THR A 64 -24.17 -16.90 0.35
N TYR A 65 -23.65 -16.19 -0.64
CA TYR A 65 -22.65 -16.74 -1.57
C TYR A 65 -21.24 -16.24 -1.31
N ILE A 66 -21.08 -15.18 -0.54
CA ILE A 66 -19.79 -14.55 -0.29
C ILE A 66 -19.38 -14.81 1.14
N ASP A 67 -18.32 -15.61 1.29
CA ASP A 67 -17.70 -15.87 2.59
C ASP A 67 -16.64 -14.81 2.84
N SER A 68 -16.82 -13.99 3.89
CA SER A 68 -15.87 -12.95 4.24
C SER A 68 -14.49 -13.51 4.59
N SER A 69 -14.42 -14.69 5.22
CA SER A 69 -13.13 -15.33 5.52
C SER A 69 -12.38 -15.70 4.25
N ASP A 70 -13.09 -16.27 3.27
CA ASP A 70 -12.52 -16.63 1.97
C ASP A 70 -12.07 -15.41 1.19
N LEU A 71 -12.89 -14.37 1.18
CA LEU A 71 -12.59 -13.10 0.52
C LEU A 71 -11.33 -12.45 1.11
N VAL A 72 -11.25 -12.38 2.44
CA VAL A 72 -10.10 -11.79 3.13
C VAL A 72 -8.84 -12.63 2.93
N GLY A 73 -8.95 -13.95 3.04
CA GLY A 73 -7.82 -14.87 2.82
C GLY A 73 -7.24 -14.76 1.41
N GLY A 74 -8.11 -14.68 0.40
CA GLY A 74 -7.69 -14.48 -0.98
C GLY A 74 -7.05 -13.11 -1.21
N ALA A 75 -7.53 -12.08 -0.51
CA ALA A 75 -6.93 -10.75 -0.58
C ALA A 75 -5.50 -10.75 -0.02
N TYR A 76 -5.25 -11.45 1.09
CA TYR A 76 -3.89 -11.60 1.61
C TYR A 76 -2.97 -12.26 0.59
N THR A 77 -3.45 -13.32 -0.07
CA THR A 77 -2.68 -14.01 -1.11
C THR A 77 -2.41 -13.10 -2.30
N ALA A 78 -3.39 -12.30 -2.71
CA ALA A 78 -3.24 -11.37 -3.82
C ALA A 78 -2.18 -10.30 -3.55
N LEU A 79 -2.02 -9.91 -2.29
CA LEU A 79 -1.01 -8.92 -1.90
C LEU A 79 0.36 -9.54 -1.59
N GLY A 80 0.51 -10.86 -1.70
CA GLY A 80 1.77 -11.55 -1.45
C GLY A 80 1.98 -11.99 -0.01
N PHE A 81 0.91 -12.08 0.79
CA PHE A 81 0.96 -12.53 2.18
C PHE A 81 0.06 -13.74 2.40
N PRO A 82 0.39 -14.91 1.83
CA PRO A 82 -0.40 -16.11 2.08
C PRO A 82 -0.38 -16.49 3.57
N GLN A 83 -1.31 -17.34 3.98
CA GLN A 83 -1.48 -17.72 5.40
C GLN A 83 -0.20 -18.20 6.06
N ASN A 84 0.67 -18.84 5.29
CA ASN A 84 1.91 -19.39 5.82
C ASN A 84 3.08 -18.39 5.79
N HIS A 85 2.84 -17.21 5.26
CA HIS A 85 3.86 -16.16 5.18
C HIS A 85 3.67 -15.18 6.31
N GLY A 86 4.25 -15.48 7.46
CA GLY A 86 4.28 -14.54 8.57
C GLY A 86 5.47 -13.61 8.43
N GLY A 87 5.26 -12.37 8.02
CA GLY A 87 6.39 -11.47 7.93
C GLY A 87 6.14 -10.25 7.08
N VAL A 88 7.21 -9.74 6.53
CA VAL A 88 7.22 -8.52 5.72
C VAL A 88 7.53 -8.86 4.28
N VAL A 89 7.02 -8.06 3.35
CA VAL A 89 7.43 -8.11 1.95
C VAL A 89 8.39 -6.97 1.72
N GLU A 90 9.60 -7.30 1.31
CA GLU A 90 10.63 -6.32 1.04
C GLU A 90 10.78 -6.14 -0.47
N VAL A 91 10.67 -4.89 -0.92
CA VAL A 91 11.03 -4.53 -2.29
C VAL A 91 12.43 -3.92 -2.21
N GLU A 92 13.39 -4.64 -2.77
CA GLU A 92 14.81 -4.32 -2.66
C GLU A 92 15.11 -2.88 -3.05
N GLY A 93 15.73 -2.16 -2.12
CA GLY A 93 16.14 -0.78 -2.32
C GLY A 93 15.05 0.27 -2.29
N LYS A 94 13.78 -0.11 -2.10
CA LYS A 94 12.66 0.84 -2.11
C LYS A 94 11.92 0.93 -0.78
N TYR A 95 11.33 -0.18 -0.34
CA TYR A 95 10.53 -0.16 0.89
C TYR A 95 10.35 -1.57 1.45
N VAL A 96 9.90 -1.61 2.71
CA VAL A 96 9.48 -2.84 3.37
C VAL A 96 8.01 -2.68 3.73
N MET A 97 7.19 -3.61 3.31
CA MET A 97 5.77 -3.61 3.60
C MET A 97 5.46 -4.62 4.70
N ASP A 98 4.88 -4.13 5.80
CA ASP A 98 4.43 -5.00 6.88
C ASP A 98 3.15 -5.75 6.48
N ARG A 99 2.88 -6.87 7.17
CA ARG A 99 1.68 -7.64 6.89
C ARG A 99 0.44 -6.76 7.08
N PRO A 100 -0.41 -6.63 6.05
CA PRO A 100 -1.59 -5.78 6.17
C PRO A 100 -2.66 -6.42 7.05
N SER A 101 -3.46 -5.57 7.69
CA SER A 101 -4.68 -5.98 8.35
C SER A 101 -5.82 -5.82 7.35
N ILE A 102 -6.37 -6.91 6.86
CA ILE A 102 -7.42 -6.90 5.85
C ILE A 102 -8.74 -7.27 6.49
N THR A 103 -9.74 -6.42 6.28
CA THR A 103 -11.11 -6.65 6.76
C THR A 103 -12.06 -6.62 5.57
N SER A 104 -13.19 -7.32 5.70
CA SER A 104 -14.23 -7.28 4.68
C SER A 104 -15.10 -6.04 4.88
N VAL A 105 -15.56 -5.47 3.78
CA VAL A 105 -16.47 -4.34 3.75
C VAL A 105 -17.77 -4.80 3.11
N ALA A 106 -18.90 -4.54 3.77
CA ALA A 106 -20.22 -5.00 3.33
C ALA A 106 -21.21 -3.83 3.28
N ASN A 107 -20.87 -2.80 2.53
CA ASN A 107 -21.69 -1.61 2.39
C ASN A 107 -22.06 -1.44 0.91
N ASP A 108 -23.35 -1.67 0.57
CA ASP A 108 -23.89 -1.63 -0.79
C ASP A 108 -23.20 -2.61 -1.77
N GLY A 109 -22.60 -3.67 -1.24
CA GLY A 109 -21.87 -4.65 -2.01
C GLY A 109 -20.86 -5.36 -1.14
N PHE A 110 -19.77 -5.83 -1.73
CA PHE A 110 -18.70 -6.48 -0.98
C PHE A 110 -17.36 -5.91 -1.37
N GLY A 111 -16.42 -6.02 -0.47
CA GLY A 111 -15.07 -5.54 -0.73
C GLY A 111 -14.13 -5.84 0.41
N VAL A 112 -12.93 -5.31 0.31
CA VAL A 112 -11.89 -5.46 1.32
C VAL A 112 -11.26 -4.11 1.62
N CYS A 113 -10.88 -3.94 2.87
CA CYS A 113 -10.12 -2.79 3.32
C CYS A 113 -8.79 -3.30 3.88
N ALA A 114 -7.70 -2.83 3.32
CA ALA A 114 -6.35 -3.18 3.77
C ALA A 114 -5.73 -1.97 4.46
N VAL A 115 -5.27 -2.17 5.68
CA VAL A 115 -4.55 -1.16 6.45
C VAL A 115 -3.17 -1.72 6.78
N TYR A 116 -2.14 -1.02 6.39
CA TYR A 116 -0.77 -1.47 6.61
C TYR A 116 0.18 -0.28 6.71
N GLU A 117 1.39 -0.57 7.07
CA GLU A 117 2.45 0.43 7.14
C GLU A 117 3.59 0.01 6.22
N ILE A 118 4.17 0.96 5.52
CA ILE A 118 5.38 0.75 4.75
C ILE A 118 6.51 1.53 5.39
N ARG A 119 7.68 0.91 5.40
CA ARG A 119 8.90 1.52 5.93
C ARG A 119 9.82 1.83 4.77
N ILE A 120 10.14 3.10 4.62
CA ILE A 120 10.99 3.59 3.53
C ILE A 120 12.26 4.16 4.16
N PRO A 121 13.45 3.67 3.74
CA PRO A 121 14.69 4.22 4.27
C PRO A 121 14.89 5.67 3.80
N PHE A 122 15.19 6.53 4.75
CA PHE A 122 15.59 7.91 4.46
C PHE A 122 17.10 7.95 4.31
N GLU A 123 17.55 8.09 3.08
CA GLU A 123 18.97 8.11 2.77
C GLU A 123 19.44 9.52 2.46
N LEU A 124 20.57 9.88 3.02
CA LEU A 124 21.23 11.16 2.74
C LEU A 124 22.73 10.88 2.57
N PHE A 125 23.31 11.35 1.46
CA PHE A 125 24.71 11.11 1.10
C PHE A 125 25.07 9.62 1.12
N ASP A 126 24.23 8.77 0.51
CA ASP A 126 24.41 7.32 0.41
C ASP A 126 24.40 6.60 1.77
N ARG A 127 23.90 7.26 2.82
CA ARG A 127 23.76 6.66 4.16
C ARG A 127 22.31 6.68 4.58
N GLU A 128 21.85 5.58 5.11
CA GLU A 128 20.54 5.50 5.75
C GLU A 128 20.61 6.21 7.10
N ILE A 129 19.91 7.34 7.21
CA ILE A 129 19.88 8.15 8.42
C ILE A 129 18.70 7.74 9.29
N ALA A 130 17.57 7.45 8.69
CA ALA A 130 16.34 7.14 9.38
C ALA A 130 15.45 6.25 8.52
N GLU A 131 14.44 5.68 9.13
CA GLU A 131 13.42 4.91 8.46
C GLU A 131 12.08 5.58 8.69
N ILE A 132 11.39 5.92 7.62
CA ILE A 132 10.10 6.61 7.70
C ILE A 132 8.99 5.60 7.53
N THR A 133 8.09 5.56 8.50
CA THR A 133 6.90 4.70 8.46
C THR A 133 5.72 5.50 7.94
N VAL A 134 5.12 5.01 6.85
CA VAL A 134 3.96 5.65 6.23
C VAL A 134 2.76 4.72 6.38
N PRO A 135 1.71 5.15 7.09
CA PRO A 135 0.48 4.36 7.17
C PRO A 135 -0.29 4.49 5.84
N VAL A 136 -0.78 3.35 5.34
CA VAL A 136 -1.53 3.29 4.09
C VAL A 136 -2.83 2.55 4.32
N THR A 137 -3.93 3.12 3.81
CA THR A 137 -5.24 2.49 3.82
C THR A 137 -5.75 2.39 2.39
N VAL A 138 -6.10 1.18 1.97
CA VAL A 138 -6.61 0.92 0.62
C VAL A 138 -7.94 0.21 0.75
N VAL A 139 -8.95 0.72 0.07
CA VAL A 139 -10.29 0.12 0.04
C VAL A 139 -10.62 -0.23 -1.39
N SER A 140 -11.03 -1.47 -1.60
CA SER A 140 -11.51 -1.94 -2.89
C SER A 140 -12.91 -2.53 -2.67
N GLN A 141 -13.90 -1.97 -3.34
CA GLN A 141 -15.28 -2.37 -3.15
C GLN A 141 -15.98 -2.57 -4.49
N TYR A 142 -16.68 -3.70 -4.62
CA TYR A 142 -17.54 -3.98 -5.75
C TYR A 142 -18.97 -3.65 -5.36
N LYS A 143 -19.53 -2.63 -6.00
CA LYS A 143 -20.91 -2.20 -5.72
C LYS A 143 -21.89 -2.99 -6.57
N LEU A 144 -22.90 -3.52 -5.92
CA LEU A 144 -24.00 -4.20 -6.58
C LEU A 144 -25.07 -3.17 -6.95
N LYS A 145 -25.44 -3.17 -8.21
CA LYS A 145 -26.54 -2.33 -8.69
C LYS A 145 -27.81 -3.14 -8.89
#